data_4714ff12b2a80b26129b97f8e296b268
#
_entry.id   4714ff12b2a80b26129b97f8e296b268
#
_cell.length_a   1.000
_cell.length_b   1.000
_cell.length_c   1.000
_cell.angle_alpha   90.00
_cell.angle_beta   90.00
_cell.angle_gamma   90.00
#
_symmetry.space_group_name_H-M   'P 1'
#
loop_
_entity.id
_entity.type
_entity.pdbx_description
1 polymer ?
#
loop_
_entity_poly.entity_id
_entity_poly.type
_entity_poly.pdbx_seq_one_letter_code
_entity_poly.pdbx_strand_id
1 'polypeptide(L)'
;MGTVATLQRENAAQRARNQQLTEQLAKIAAANAAQVAQLVATNAELTAQIAKLNERITELLAVAKRRQRPPASAPTPPPPLVVSDDAQRAFAERPPPPALPPKVKKPPAPRRPTGRKAVPAHLEAETHALRPDTCTHCGSKALDEAEQLTEEKLHVVKEHQRRRVVLRTTCRCRACGGRTTPRSLPAPYERSKITSEWLAWLVHQKFVLLTPLDRIRRDLAERGVPLAMSTLVSFIERAADLLSPIDGLHWRQLLASPWMATDGTGLKVLIPGLPAAHNGYLEIYRNRECAVFQYEPDKASDNVVAKLGPFRGTLTADAEHRFNAVFAGRRVIEAGCNAHGRRKFRDAEATQPRLAAEGGAFLSAMYVEEEAARAQGLVGKKLLVHRRRSIRPIIAAFKRWLAAVEPTLLPTEPLMAAVRYYRLHGEALFRFVEDPDVPIDNSPTEREFQNVAKLRLNMLFAGSTEGAHRACVLLGIVATCRAIEAPIQAYLSWAFDRLGTHRDLFALPLDQLTPAAFKRLG
;
A
#
# COMPACT_ATOMS: atom_id res chain seq x y z
N MET A 1 -58.69 56.44 -5.81
CA MET A 1 -58.68 56.10 -4.37
C MET A 1 -58.39 54.62 -4.06
N GLY A 2 -58.42 53.71 -5.01
CA GLY A 2 -58.17 52.26 -4.79
C GLY A 2 -56.67 51.86 -4.52
N THR A 3 -55.69 52.54 -5.11
CA THR A 3 -54.28 52.17 -5.07
C THR A 3 -53.58 52.43 -3.72
N VAL A 4 -53.96 53.47 -3.01
CA VAL A 4 -53.36 53.83 -1.71
C VAL A 4 -53.79 52.87 -0.61
N ALA A 5 -55.05 52.45 -0.60
CA ALA A 5 -55.58 51.50 0.38
C ALA A 5 -55.01 50.06 0.17
N THR A 6 -54.71 49.65 -1.07
CA THR A 6 -54.08 48.39 -1.39
C THR A 6 -52.62 48.38 -0.89
N LEU A 7 -51.83 49.43 -1.16
CA LEU A 7 -50.47 49.60 -0.68
C LEU A 7 -50.38 49.66 0.85
N GLN A 8 -51.35 50.25 1.51
CA GLN A 8 -51.38 50.28 3.01
C GLN A 8 -51.65 48.87 3.56
N ARG A 9 -52.52 48.05 2.94
CA ARG A 9 -52.76 46.65 3.35
C ARG A 9 -51.53 45.77 3.10
N GLU A 10 -50.87 45.91 1.96
CA GLU A 10 -49.64 45.18 1.65
C GLU A 10 -48.51 45.53 2.62
N ASN A 11 -48.30 46.81 2.96
CA ASN A 11 -47.33 47.24 3.94
C ASN A 11 -47.64 46.74 5.36
N ALA A 12 -48.92 46.68 5.76
CA ALA A 12 -49.31 46.11 7.04
C ALA A 12 -49.04 44.59 7.10
N ALA A 13 -49.36 43.85 6.01
CA ALA A 13 -49.07 42.42 5.89
C ALA A 13 -47.53 42.14 5.92
N GLN A 14 -46.75 42.99 5.23
CA GLN A 14 -45.27 42.89 5.24
C GLN A 14 -44.69 43.13 6.64
N ARG A 15 -45.21 44.13 7.38
CA ARG A 15 -44.79 44.38 8.76
C ARG A 15 -45.12 43.22 9.70
N ALA A 16 -46.33 42.62 9.58
CA ALA A 16 -46.69 41.44 10.36
C ALA A 16 -45.79 40.24 10.07
N ARG A 17 -45.48 40.01 8.77
CA ARG A 17 -44.56 38.95 8.36
C ARG A 17 -43.13 39.17 8.87
N ASN A 18 -42.62 40.37 8.81
CA ASN A 18 -41.30 40.73 9.36
C ASN A 18 -41.25 40.52 10.87
N GLN A 19 -42.32 40.89 11.59
CA GLN A 19 -42.42 40.67 13.03
C GLN A 19 -42.40 39.17 13.36
N GLN A 20 -43.15 38.36 12.63
CA GLN A 20 -43.13 36.89 12.78
C GLN A 20 -41.77 36.27 12.51
N LEU A 21 -41.05 36.72 11.45
CA LEU A 21 -39.70 36.31 11.16
C LEU A 21 -38.73 36.69 12.24
N THR A 22 -38.85 37.88 12.82
CA THR A 22 -38.02 38.36 13.94
C THR A 22 -38.21 37.48 15.18
N GLU A 23 -39.46 37.12 15.50
CA GLU A 23 -39.76 36.20 16.60
C GLU A 23 -39.20 34.78 16.37
N GLN A 24 -39.28 34.29 15.13
CA GLN A 24 -38.70 33.00 14.76
C GLN A 24 -37.16 33.01 14.87
N LEU A 25 -36.52 34.08 14.41
CA LEU A 25 -35.05 34.25 14.54
C LEU A 25 -34.61 34.33 16.01
N ALA A 26 -35.38 35.01 16.84
CA ALA A 26 -35.09 35.08 18.28
C ALA A 26 -35.19 33.70 18.96
N LYS A 27 -36.21 32.91 18.60
CA LYS A 27 -36.33 31.52 19.09
C LYS A 27 -35.17 30.62 18.64
N ILE A 28 -34.78 30.71 17.36
CA ILE A 28 -33.60 29.95 16.84
C ILE A 28 -32.30 30.40 17.55
N ALA A 29 -32.12 31.70 17.73
CA ALA A 29 -30.93 32.21 18.42
C ALA A 29 -30.88 31.73 19.88
N ALA A 30 -32.00 31.72 20.59
CA ALA A 30 -32.08 31.19 21.96
C ALA A 30 -31.78 29.68 22.02
N ALA A 31 -32.34 28.89 21.08
CA ALA A 31 -32.06 27.46 21.00
C ALA A 31 -30.59 27.18 20.70
N ASN A 32 -29.98 27.92 19.77
CA ASN A 32 -28.55 27.78 19.43
C ASN A 32 -27.66 28.19 20.63
N ALA A 33 -28.01 29.25 21.36
CA ALA A 33 -27.28 29.65 22.56
C ALA A 33 -27.33 28.57 23.65
N ALA A 34 -28.48 27.94 23.86
CA ALA A 34 -28.61 26.82 24.80
C ALA A 34 -27.77 25.61 24.38
N GLN A 35 -27.75 25.26 23.06
CA GLN A 35 -26.95 24.16 22.52
C GLN A 35 -25.45 24.44 22.66
N VAL A 36 -25.00 25.67 22.40
CA VAL A 36 -23.61 26.08 22.59
C VAL A 36 -23.22 25.99 24.06
N ALA A 37 -24.05 26.43 24.99
CA ALA A 37 -23.80 26.35 26.42
C ALA A 37 -23.65 24.87 26.86
N GLN A 38 -24.50 23.96 26.33
CA GLN A 38 -24.40 22.54 26.64
C GLN A 38 -23.09 21.92 26.09
N LEU A 39 -22.69 22.28 24.88
CA LEU A 39 -21.41 21.81 24.27
C LEU A 39 -20.20 22.32 25.07
N VAL A 40 -20.23 23.57 25.54
CA VAL A 40 -19.18 24.14 26.40
C VAL A 40 -19.08 23.39 27.73
N ALA A 41 -20.21 23.06 28.36
CA ALA A 41 -20.23 22.29 29.61
C ALA A 41 -19.68 20.87 29.38
N THR A 42 -20.09 20.18 28.31
CA THR A 42 -19.58 18.84 27.94
C THR A 42 -18.07 18.87 27.67
N ASN A 43 -17.57 19.90 26.98
CA ASN A 43 -16.14 20.04 26.70
C ASN A 43 -15.34 20.28 28.00
N ALA A 44 -15.87 21.04 28.93
CA ALA A 44 -15.24 21.28 30.24
C ALA A 44 -15.14 19.95 31.04
N GLU A 45 -16.19 19.14 31.01
CA GLU A 45 -16.20 17.84 31.69
C GLU A 45 -15.20 16.86 31.04
N LEU A 46 -15.15 16.76 29.68
CA LEU A 46 -14.18 15.96 28.98
C LEU A 46 -12.74 16.42 29.26
N THR A 47 -12.50 17.71 29.34
CA THR A 47 -11.19 18.25 29.68
C THR A 47 -10.76 17.84 31.11
N ALA A 48 -11.68 17.86 32.07
CA ALA A 48 -11.42 17.38 33.42
C ALA A 48 -11.13 15.86 33.46
N GLN A 49 -11.84 15.06 32.66
CA GLN A 49 -11.57 13.63 32.55
C GLN A 49 -10.18 13.36 31.93
N ILE A 50 -9.80 14.10 30.90
CA ILE A 50 -8.46 14.00 30.28
C ILE A 50 -7.37 14.34 31.29
N ALA A 51 -7.56 15.37 32.10
CA ALA A 51 -6.61 15.74 33.15
C ALA A 51 -6.41 14.60 34.17
N LYS A 52 -7.50 13.97 34.64
CA LYS A 52 -7.43 12.81 35.54
C LYS A 52 -6.73 11.61 34.92
N LEU A 53 -7.00 11.33 33.64
CA LEU A 53 -6.33 10.25 32.92
C LEU A 53 -4.83 10.50 32.77
N ASN A 54 -4.41 11.72 32.46
CA ASN A 54 -3.01 12.10 32.36
C ASN A 54 -2.28 11.96 33.70
N GLU A 55 -2.92 12.36 34.81
CA GLU A 55 -2.39 12.18 36.16
C GLU A 55 -2.18 10.66 36.46
N ARG A 56 -3.17 9.84 36.13
CA ARG A 56 -3.08 8.38 36.29
C ARG A 56 -1.99 7.74 35.43
N ILE A 57 -1.82 8.21 34.19
CA ILE A 57 -0.72 7.77 33.31
C ILE A 57 0.63 8.14 33.93
N THR A 58 0.75 9.33 34.48
CA THR A 58 1.98 9.81 35.14
C THR A 58 2.32 8.96 36.36
N GLU A 59 1.33 8.61 37.19
CA GLU A 59 1.51 7.67 38.30
C GLU A 59 1.96 6.29 37.84
N LEU A 60 1.31 5.74 36.80
CA LEU A 60 1.66 4.43 36.26
C LEU A 60 3.08 4.40 35.66
N LEU A 61 3.47 5.48 34.98
CA LEU A 61 4.85 5.63 34.47
C LEU A 61 5.88 5.74 35.60
N ALA A 62 5.54 6.44 36.70
CA ALA A 62 6.40 6.51 37.88
C ALA A 62 6.56 5.14 38.56
N VAL A 63 5.47 4.35 38.63
CA VAL A 63 5.50 2.97 39.14
C VAL A 63 6.32 2.06 38.20
N ALA A 64 6.14 2.20 36.89
CA ALA A 64 6.91 1.45 35.90
C ALA A 64 8.41 1.77 35.98
N LYS A 65 8.79 3.04 36.11
CA LYS A 65 10.19 3.47 36.33
C LYS A 65 10.76 2.90 37.64
N ARG A 66 9.99 2.83 38.73
CA ARG A 66 10.43 2.21 39.99
C ARG A 66 10.59 0.69 39.90
N ARG A 67 9.82 0.03 39.03
CA ARG A 67 9.93 -1.42 38.76
C ARG A 67 11.05 -1.77 37.74
N GLN A 68 11.48 -0.82 36.92
CA GLN A 68 12.72 -0.94 36.20
C GLN A 68 13.85 -0.79 37.20
N ARG A 69 14.32 -1.93 37.76
CA ARG A 69 15.61 -2.00 38.41
C ARG A 69 16.61 -1.32 37.46
N PRO A 70 17.41 -0.34 37.90
CA PRO A 70 18.48 0.15 37.06
C PRO A 70 19.23 -1.10 36.57
N PRO A 71 19.54 -1.21 35.26
CA PRO A 71 20.41 -2.28 34.80
C PRO A 71 21.58 -2.26 35.78
N ALA A 72 21.86 -3.39 36.41
CA ALA A 72 23.00 -3.53 37.28
C ALA A 72 24.14 -2.84 36.53
N SER A 73 24.73 -1.80 37.13
CA SER A 73 25.78 -0.97 36.53
C SER A 73 26.58 -1.88 35.65
N ALA A 74 26.63 -1.60 34.34
CA ALA A 74 27.35 -2.44 33.39
C ALA A 74 28.69 -2.70 34.04
N PRO A 75 29.12 -3.96 34.25
CA PRO A 75 30.35 -4.22 34.90
C PRO A 75 31.37 -3.36 34.18
N THR A 76 32.09 -2.53 34.91
CA THR A 76 33.20 -1.73 34.38
C THR A 76 33.97 -2.69 33.47
N PRO A 77 34.15 -2.40 32.16
CA PRO A 77 34.85 -3.31 31.29
C PRO A 77 36.16 -3.66 32.01
N PRO A 78 36.47 -4.94 32.22
CA PRO A 78 37.69 -5.30 32.88
C PRO A 78 38.81 -4.54 32.18
N PRO A 79 39.80 -4.01 32.89
CA PRO A 79 40.95 -3.34 32.27
C PRO A 79 41.46 -4.28 31.19
N PRO A 80 41.82 -3.76 30.00
CA PRO A 80 42.26 -4.60 28.90
C PRO A 80 43.27 -5.59 29.47
N LEU A 81 42.98 -6.89 29.35
CA LEU A 81 43.89 -7.94 29.78
C LEU A 81 45.18 -7.71 29.00
N VAL A 82 46.20 -7.20 29.70
CA VAL A 82 47.56 -7.19 29.18
C VAL A 82 47.92 -8.67 29.13
N VAL A 83 47.70 -9.30 28.00
CA VAL A 83 48.09 -10.68 27.76
C VAL A 83 49.59 -10.62 27.67
N SER A 84 50.31 -11.21 28.65
CA SER A 84 51.75 -11.29 28.64
C SER A 84 52.24 -11.94 27.34
N ASP A 85 53.38 -11.50 26.83
CA ASP A 85 53.97 -12.06 25.61
C ASP A 85 54.11 -13.59 25.67
N ASP A 86 54.32 -14.16 26.87
CA ASP A 86 54.34 -15.60 27.09
C ASP A 86 52.95 -16.27 26.89
N ALA A 87 51.87 -15.59 27.25
CA ALA A 87 50.52 -16.10 27.01
C ALA A 87 50.12 -15.98 25.52
N GLN A 88 50.65 -14.97 24.80
CA GLN A 88 50.47 -14.85 23.35
C GLN A 88 51.26 -15.94 22.61
N ARG A 89 52.51 -16.25 23.04
CA ARG A 89 53.29 -17.36 22.50
C ARG A 89 52.60 -18.71 22.76
N ALA A 90 52.16 -18.96 24.00
CA ALA A 90 51.44 -20.19 24.35
C ALA A 90 50.12 -20.37 23.57
N PHE A 91 49.48 -19.27 23.16
CA PHE A 91 48.29 -19.32 22.31
C PHE A 91 48.62 -19.60 20.84
N ALA A 92 49.75 -19.08 20.34
CA ALA A 92 50.25 -19.32 18.99
C ALA A 92 50.84 -20.74 18.81
N GLU A 93 51.36 -21.33 19.87
CA GLU A 93 51.94 -22.69 19.89
C GLU A 93 50.87 -23.78 20.19
N ARG A 94 49.60 -23.42 20.39
CA ARG A 94 48.55 -24.39 20.58
C ARG A 94 48.37 -25.23 19.32
N PRO A 95 48.49 -26.56 19.40
CA PRO A 95 48.18 -27.40 18.26
C PRO A 95 46.73 -27.14 17.84
N PRO A 96 46.44 -27.09 16.54
CA PRO A 96 45.05 -26.89 16.07
C PRO A 96 44.15 -27.93 16.71
N PRO A 97 42.95 -27.55 17.15
CA PRO A 97 42.02 -28.51 17.75
C PRO A 97 41.83 -29.68 16.78
N PRO A 98 41.77 -30.93 17.27
CA PRO A 98 41.63 -32.10 16.43
C PRO A 98 40.44 -31.87 15.50
N ALA A 99 40.66 -32.09 14.20
CA ALA A 99 39.61 -31.93 13.20
C ALA A 99 38.41 -32.74 13.67
N LEU A 100 37.26 -32.04 13.84
CA LEU A 100 35.99 -32.71 14.15
C LEU A 100 35.81 -33.81 13.10
N PRO A 101 35.48 -35.05 13.50
CA PRO A 101 35.25 -36.11 12.55
C PRO A 101 34.21 -35.60 11.52
N PRO A 102 34.42 -35.85 10.22
CA PRO A 102 33.50 -35.37 9.20
C PRO A 102 32.08 -35.79 9.61
N LYS A 103 31.17 -34.83 9.73
CA LYS A 103 29.75 -35.13 9.97
C LYS A 103 29.32 -36.07 8.88
N VAL A 104 29.22 -37.36 9.21
CA VAL A 104 28.63 -38.38 8.32
C VAL A 104 27.23 -37.88 8.05
N LYS A 105 27.05 -37.33 6.85
CA LYS A 105 25.69 -36.98 6.36
C LYS A 105 24.94 -38.32 6.37
N LYS A 106 24.00 -38.49 7.33
CA LYS A 106 23.07 -39.59 7.24
C LYS A 106 22.50 -39.57 5.82
N PRO A 107 22.48 -40.71 5.13
CA PRO A 107 21.86 -40.76 3.81
C PRO A 107 20.45 -40.16 3.94
N PRO A 108 20.03 -39.29 3.02
CA PRO A 108 18.70 -38.70 3.08
C PRO A 108 17.71 -39.85 3.20
N ALA A 109 16.86 -39.83 4.23
CA ALA A 109 15.77 -40.78 4.35
C ALA A 109 15.05 -40.84 3.00
N PRO A 110 14.70 -42.04 2.50
CA PRO A 110 14.04 -42.18 1.21
C PRO A 110 12.87 -41.19 1.20
N ARG A 111 12.93 -40.20 0.31
CA ARG A 111 11.86 -39.24 0.13
C ARG A 111 10.62 -40.05 -0.24
N ARG A 112 9.69 -40.19 0.71
CA ARG A 112 8.35 -40.69 0.36
C ARG A 112 7.90 -39.83 -0.83
N PRO A 113 7.44 -40.44 -1.94
CA PRO A 113 6.94 -39.68 -3.07
C PRO A 113 5.83 -38.79 -2.51
N THR A 114 6.10 -37.50 -2.42
CA THR A 114 5.12 -36.48 -2.07
C THR A 114 4.27 -36.24 -3.31
N GLY A 115 3.52 -37.26 -3.72
CA GLY A 115 2.46 -37.12 -4.71
C GLY A 115 1.55 -35.98 -4.26
N ARG A 116 1.09 -35.15 -5.18
CA ARG A 116 0.11 -34.10 -4.89
C ARG A 116 -1.04 -34.74 -4.16
N LYS A 117 -1.29 -34.31 -2.90
CA LYS A 117 -2.43 -34.81 -2.14
C LYS A 117 -3.71 -34.53 -2.91
N ALA A 118 -4.61 -35.49 -2.92
CA ALA A 118 -5.94 -35.31 -3.50
C ALA A 118 -6.68 -34.14 -2.81
N VAL A 119 -7.58 -33.51 -3.53
CA VAL A 119 -8.50 -32.54 -2.94
C VAL A 119 -9.37 -33.26 -1.90
N PRO A 120 -9.58 -32.69 -0.67
CA PRO A 120 -10.33 -33.38 0.38
C PRO A 120 -11.75 -33.73 -0.05
N ALA A 121 -12.12 -35.00 0.03
CA ALA A 121 -13.38 -35.54 -0.48
C ALA A 121 -14.63 -35.09 0.31
N HIS A 122 -14.46 -34.60 1.54
CA HIS A 122 -15.57 -34.12 2.38
C HIS A 122 -16.10 -32.73 1.97
N LEU A 123 -15.36 -32.02 1.09
CA LEU A 123 -15.82 -30.73 0.59
C LEU A 123 -16.97 -30.91 -0.40
N GLU A 124 -17.96 -30.00 -0.34
CA GLU A 124 -19.05 -29.98 -1.32
C GLU A 124 -18.48 -29.87 -2.75
N ALA A 125 -18.94 -30.73 -3.63
CA ALA A 125 -18.47 -30.81 -5.00
C ALA A 125 -19.38 -30.05 -5.96
N GLU A 126 -18.80 -29.13 -6.72
CA GLU A 126 -19.42 -28.52 -7.91
C GLU A 126 -18.91 -29.28 -9.13
N THR A 127 -19.81 -29.96 -9.86
CA THR A 127 -19.42 -30.80 -11.01
C THR A 127 -19.75 -30.09 -12.32
N HIS A 128 -18.75 -29.99 -13.20
CA HIS A 128 -18.89 -29.49 -14.56
C HIS A 128 -18.58 -30.63 -15.53
N ALA A 129 -19.56 -31.08 -16.28
CA ALA A 129 -19.39 -32.04 -17.35
C ALA A 129 -19.07 -31.31 -18.67
N LEU A 130 -17.90 -31.59 -19.25
CA LEU A 130 -17.46 -30.99 -20.51
C LEU A 130 -17.39 -32.07 -21.60
N ARG A 131 -18.01 -31.79 -22.72
CA ARG A 131 -17.98 -32.66 -23.91
C ARG A 131 -17.55 -31.84 -25.12
N PRO A 132 -16.71 -32.36 -26.01
CA PRO A 132 -16.39 -31.67 -27.26
C PRO A 132 -17.62 -31.64 -28.16
N ASP A 133 -17.87 -30.49 -28.80
CA ASP A 133 -18.97 -30.32 -29.76
C ASP A 133 -18.61 -30.88 -31.15
N THR A 134 -17.31 -30.85 -31.47
CA THR A 134 -16.79 -31.26 -32.76
C THR A 134 -15.47 -32.00 -32.63
N CYS A 135 -15.16 -32.87 -33.59
CA CYS A 135 -13.87 -33.52 -33.70
C CYS A 135 -12.77 -32.49 -34.03
N THR A 136 -11.71 -32.44 -33.23
CA THR A 136 -10.57 -31.54 -33.46
C THR A 136 -9.72 -31.90 -34.67
N HIS A 137 -9.89 -33.12 -35.26
CA HIS A 137 -9.13 -33.60 -36.42
C HIS A 137 -9.87 -33.35 -37.74
N CYS A 138 -11.21 -33.48 -37.78
CA CYS A 138 -11.97 -33.39 -39.03
C CYS A 138 -13.24 -32.53 -38.95
N GLY A 139 -13.54 -31.86 -37.82
CA GLY A 139 -14.71 -31.01 -37.66
C GLY A 139 -16.07 -31.73 -37.54
N SER A 140 -16.13 -33.06 -37.64
CA SER A 140 -17.38 -33.83 -37.55
C SER A 140 -18.05 -33.70 -36.18
N LYS A 141 -19.39 -33.57 -36.14
CA LYS A 141 -20.19 -33.57 -34.90
C LYS A 141 -20.57 -34.99 -34.42
N ALA A 142 -20.32 -36.04 -35.23
CA ALA A 142 -20.60 -37.42 -34.87
C ALA A 142 -19.50 -37.98 -33.96
N LEU A 143 -19.70 -37.84 -32.64
CA LEU A 143 -18.73 -38.20 -31.61
C LEU A 143 -19.32 -39.27 -30.67
N ASP A 144 -18.57 -40.34 -30.42
CA ASP A 144 -18.88 -41.35 -29.39
C ASP A 144 -17.98 -41.17 -28.18
N GLU A 145 -18.49 -41.43 -26.98
CA GLU A 145 -17.73 -41.41 -25.74
C GLU A 145 -16.70 -42.53 -25.73
N ALA A 146 -15.46 -42.20 -25.41
CA ALA A 146 -14.36 -43.17 -25.35
C ALA A 146 -13.75 -43.27 -23.96
N GLU A 147 -13.61 -42.14 -23.25
CA GLU A 147 -12.98 -42.05 -21.93
C GLU A 147 -13.42 -40.79 -21.24
N GLN A 148 -13.59 -40.83 -19.92
CA GLN A 148 -13.85 -39.67 -19.10
C GLN A 148 -12.65 -39.38 -18.21
N LEU A 149 -12.07 -38.17 -18.34
CA LEU A 149 -10.98 -37.70 -17.52
C LEU A 149 -11.56 -36.83 -16.37
N THR A 150 -11.17 -37.13 -15.14
CA THR A 150 -11.61 -36.40 -13.97
C THR A 150 -10.50 -35.45 -13.49
N GLU A 151 -10.82 -34.18 -13.33
CA GLU A 151 -9.94 -33.19 -12.73
C GLU A 151 -10.59 -32.63 -11.47
N GLU A 152 -9.83 -32.56 -10.37
CA GLU A 152 -10.29 -31.97 -9.11
C GLU A 152 -9.48 -30.74 -8.78
N LYS A 153 -10.16 -29.65 -8.41
CA LYS A 153 -9.54 -28.37 -8.03
C LYS A 153 -10.24 -27.78 -6.81
N LEU A 154 -9.45 -27.19 -5.88
CA LEU A 154 -10.03 -26.39 -4.81
C LEU A 154 -10.65 -25.11 -5.39
N HIS A 155 -11.89 -24.86 -5.03
CA HIS A 155 -12.65 -23.66 -5.39
C HIS A 155 -13.13 -22.94 -4.13
N VAL A 156 -13.24 -21.61 -4.18
CA VAL A 156 -13.79 -20.79 -3.09
C VAL A 156 -15.09 -20.14 -3.55
N VAL A 157 -16.13 -20.36 -2.77
CA VAL A 157 -17.38 -19.61 -2.86
C VAL A 157 -17.49 -18.78 -1.60
N LYS A 158 -18.16 -17.63 -1.62
CA LYS A 158 -18.30 -16.73 -0.46
C LYS A 158 -18.20 -17.48 0.88
N GLU A 159 -17.05 -17.36 1.57
CA GLU A 159 -16.75 -17.95 2.88
C GLU A 159 -16.68 -19.49 2.98
N HIS A 160 -16.88 -20.23 1.89
CA HIS A 160 -16.80 -21.70 1.88
C HIS A 160 -15.71 -22.20 0.93
N GLN A 161 -15.01 -23.27 1.35
CA GLN A 161 -14.13 -24.03 0.46
C GLN A 161 -14.97 -25.12 -0.21
N ARG A 162 -14.92 -25.21 -1.54
CA ARG A 162 -15.62 -26.24 -2.30
C ARG A 162 -14.65 -27.07 -3.11
N ARG A 163 -14.99 -28.32 -3.32
CA ARG A 163 -14.32 -29.23 -4.26
C ARG A 163 -14.97 -29.07 -5.63
N ARG A 164 -14.27 -28.46 -6.60
CA ARG A 164 -14.73 -28.41 -8.00
C ARG A 164 -14.25 -29.66 -8.71
N VAL A 165 -15.16 -30.48 -9.22
CA VAL A 165 -14.89 -31.67 -10.03
C VAL A 165 -15.22 -31.36 -11.48
N VAL A 166 -14.26 -31.59 -12.40
CA VAL A 166 -14.43 -31.39 -13.83
C VAL A 166 -14.33 -32.73 -14.51
N LEU A 167 -15.42 -33.22 -15.08
CA LEU A 167 -15.49 -34.46 -15.84
C LEU A 167 -15.30 -34.11 -17.32
N ARG A 168 -14.20 -34.56 -17.90
CA ARG A 168 -13.89 -34.34 -19.34
C ARG A 168 -14.04 -35.62 -20.11
N THR A 169 -15.12 -35.73 -20.89
CA THR A 169 -15.39 -36.91 -21.71
C THR A 169 -14.56 -36.85 -22.99
N THR A 170 -13.73 -37.86 -23.20
CA THR A 170 -13.02 -38.08 -24.47
C THR A 170 -13.94 -38.80 -25.45
N CYS A 171 -14.27 -38.14 -26.54
CA CYS A 171 -15.11 -38.71 -27.58
C CYS A 171 -14.27 -39.24 -28.74
N ARG A 172 -14.73 -40.35 -29.37
CA ARG A 172 -14.17 -40.89 -30.60
C ARG A 172 -15.03 -40.44 -31.79
N CYS A 173 -14.39 -39.85 -32.77
CA CYS A 173 -15.08 -39.41 -33.99
C CYS A 173 -15.44 -40.65 -34.85
N ARG A 174 -16.71 -40.79 -35.21
CA ARG A 174 -17.18 -41.87 -36.11
C ARG A 174 -16.66 -41.71 -37.54
N ALA A 175 -16.41 -40.47 -37.99
CA ALA A 175 -15.97 -40.20 -39.35
C ALA A 175 -14.48 -40.50 -39.57
N CYS A 176 -13.59 -40.13 -38.63
CA CYS A 176 -12.14 -40.28 -38.80
C CYS A 176 -11.45 -41.17 -37.75
N GLY A 177 -12.19 -41.69 -36.75
CA GLY A 177 -11.64 -42.49 -35.65
C GLY A 177 -10.81 -41.69 -34.63
N GLY A 178 -10.58 -40.41 -34.86
CA GLY A 178 -9.79 -39.53 -33.97
C GLY A 178 -10.43 -39.35 -32.60
N ARG A 179 -9.61 -39.29 -31.55
CA ARG A 179 -10.05 -39.04 -30.16
C ARG A 179 -9.94 -37.54 -29.84
N THR A 180 -10.99 -36.96 -29.32
CA THR A 180 -11.04 -35.54 -28.93
C THR A 180 -11.46 -35.40 -27.48
N THR A 181 -10.63 -34.73 -26.69
CA THR A 181 -10.91 -34.37 -25.29
C THR A 181 -11.08 -32.84 -25.18
N PRO A 182 -12.14 -32.34 -24.57
CA PRO A 182 -12.31 -30.90 -24.42
C PRO A 182 -11.18 -30.29 -23.54
N ARG A 183 -10.89 -29.00 -23.74
CA ARG A 183 -9.98 -28.32 -22.83
C ARG A 183 -10.61 -28.25 -21.43
N SER A 184 -9.77 -28.25 -20.39
CA SER A 184 -10.24 -28.03 -19.03
C SER A 184 -10.74 -26.60 -18.82
N LEU A 185 -11.44 -26.36 -17.72
CA LEU A 185 -11.78 -25.00 -17.27
C LEU A 185 -10.52 -24.18 -17.07
N PRO A 186 -10.59 -22.84 -17.21
CA PRO A 186 -9.47 -21.96 -16.91
C PRO A 186 -8.90 -22.21 -15.52
N ALA A 187 -7.60 -22.09 -15.40
CA ALA A 187 -6.87 -22.30 -14.16
C ALA A 187 -5.65 -21.37 -14.12
N PRO A 188 -5.16 -20.98 -12.94
CA PRO A 188 -4.08 -20.01 -12.83
C PRO A 188 -2.75 -20.48 -13.43
N TYR A 189 -2.58 -21.79 -13.60
CA TYR A 189 -1.42 -22.40 -14.28
C TYR A 189 -1.71 -23.87 -14.62
N GLU A 190 -0.92 -24.41 -15.52
CA GLU A 190 -1.07 -25.81 -15.96
C GLU A 190 -0.97 -26.80 -14.79
N ARG A 191 -1.89 -27.78 -14.73
CA ARG A 191 -2.00 -28.79 -13.65
C ARG A 191 -2.23 -28.19 -12.26
N SER A 192 -2.78 -26.98 -12.17
CA SER A 192 -3.16 -26.36 -10.89
C SER A 192 -4.19 -27.22 -10.15
N LYS A 193 -4.02 -27.36 -8.83
CA LYS A 193 -4.99 -27.98 -7.93
C LYS A 193 -5.92 -26.96 -7.26
N ILE A 194 -5.80 -25.69 -7.63
CA ILE A 194 -6.64 -24.58 -7.18
C ILE A 194 -7.21 -23.83 -8.38
N THR A 195 -8.35 -23.21 -8.22
CA THR A 195 -8.94 -22.33 -9.23
C THR A 195 -8.31 -20.93 -9.16
N SER A 196 -8.53 -20.12 -10.18
CA SER A 196 -8.08 -18.73 -10.20
C SER A 196 -8.74 -17.90 -9.11
N GLU A 197 -10.00 -18.16 -8.80
CA GLU A 197 -10.74 -17.53 -7.72
C GLU A 197 -10.12 -17.86 -6.35
N TRP A 198 -9.68 -19.11 -6.16
CA TRP A 198 -9.02 -19.52 -4.93
C TRP A 198 -7.64 -18.84 -4.78
N LEU A 199 -6.86 -18.75 -5.84
CA LEU A 199 -5.59 -18.04 -5.83
C LEU A 199 -5.79 -16.54 -5.56
N ALA A 200 -6.79 -15.93 -6.19
CA ALA A 200 -7.18 -14.54 -5.95
C ALA A 200 -7.61 -14.31 -4.50
N TRP A 201 -8.38 -15.24 -3.92
CA TRP A 201 -8.75 -15.20 -2.51
C TRP A 201 -7.51 -15.26 -1.60
N LEU A 202 -6.54 -16.14 -1.87
CA LEU A 202 -5.33 -16.24 -1.05
C LEU A 202 -4.50 -14.94 -1.09
N VAL A 203 -4.33 -14.36 -2.28
CA VAL A 203 -3.64 -13.07 -2.45
C VAL A 203 -4.41 -11.96 -1.72
N HIS A 204 -5.73 -11.93 -1.83
CA HIS A 204 -6.59 -10.98 -1.14
C HIS A 204 -6.45 -11.09 0.38
N GLN A 205 -6.52 -12.30 0.95
CA GLN A 205 -6.32 -12.53 2.38
C GLN A 205 -4.97 -11.99 2.86
N LYS A 206 -3.89 -12.26 2.11
CA LYS A 206 -2.55 -11.89 2.54
C LYS A 206 -2.22 -10.40 2.33
N PHE A 207 -2.56 -9.81 1.18
CA PHE A 207 -2.09 -8.48 0.77
C PHE A 207 -3.16 -7.38 0.88
N VAL A 208 -4.44 -7.74 0.99
CA VAL A 208 -5.54 -6.78 1.21
C VAL A 208 -6.00 -6.80 2.66
N LEU A 209 -6.31 -7.98 3.19
CA LEU A 209 -6.71 -8.16 4.59
C LEU A 209 -5.51 -8.30 5.54
N LEU A 210 -4.29 -8.39 5.00
CA LEU A 210 -3.01 -8.43 5.71
C LEU A 210 -2.90 -9.64 6.67
N THR A 211 -3.60 -10.72 6.39
CA THR A 211 -3.61 -11.93 7.22
C THR A 211 -2.29 -12.69 7.08
N PRO A 212 -1.60 -13.06 8.18
CA PRO A 212 -0.42 -13.92 8.12
C PRO A 212 -0.72 -15.27 7.49
N LEU A 213 0.19 -15.78 6.65
CA LEU A 213 -0.01 -17.09 6.01
C LEU A 213 -0.23 -18.23 7.00
N ASP A 214 0.39 -18.19 8.20
CA ASP A 214 0.15 -19.20 9.21
C ASP A 214 -1.27 -19.15 9.78
N ARG A 215 -1.88 -17.97 9.92
CA ARG A 215 -3.29 -17.86 10.31
C ARG A 215 -4.21 -18.39 9.22
N ILE A 216 -3.94 -18.08 7.95
CA ILE A 216 -4.68 -18.66 6.81
C ILE A 216 -4.54 -20.18 6.82
N ARG A 217 -3.34 -20.70 7.04
CA ARG A 217 -3.07 -22.14 7.12
C ARG A 217 -3.87 -22.83 8.24
N ARG A 218 -3.95 -22.20 9.41
CA ARG A 218 -4.72 -22.72 10.55
C ARG A 218 -6.21 -22.71 10.27
N ASP A 219 -6.74 -21.60 9.77
CA ASP A 219 -8.16 -21.49 9.39
C ASP A 219 -8.54 -22.55 8.34
N LEU A 220 -7.72 -22.73 7.31
CA LEU A 220 -7.93 -23.80 6.32
C LEU A 220 -7.90 -25.19 6.94
N ALA A 221 -6.99 -25.45 7.88
CA ALA A 221 -6.92 -26.74 8.58
C ALA A 221 -8.14 -27.01 9.44
N GLU A 222 -8.66 -26.00 10.16
CA GLU A 222 -9.90 -26.09 10.94
C GLU A 222 -11.12 -26.37 10.06
N ARG A 223 -11.11 -25.86 8.82
CA ARG A 223 -12.15 -26.14 7.81
C ARG A 223 -11.91 -27.46 7.04
N GLY A 224 -10.97 -28.29 7.48
CA GLY A 224 -10.68 -29.59 6.89
C GLY A 224 -9.84 -29.54 5.60
N VAL A 225 -9.16 -28.44 5.33
CA VAL A 225 -8.26 -28.26 4.18
C VAL A 225 -6.81 -28.05 4.67
N PRO A 226 -6.14 -29.10 5.21
CA PRO A 226 -4.79 -28.99 5.73
C PRO A 226 -3.78 -28.80 4.58
N LEU A 227 -3.22 -27.61 4.46
CA LEU A 227 -2.15 -27.28 3.52
C LEU A 227 -0.83 -27.04 4.25
N ALA A 228 0.29 -27.47 3.65
CA ALA A 228 1.60 -27.13 4.17
C ALA A 228 1.92 -25.65 3.93
N MET A 229 2.72 -25.04 4.81
CA MET A 229 3.15 -23.65 4.65
C MET A 229 3.89 -23.44 3.31
N SER A 230 4.76 -24.36 2.93
CA SER A 230 5.48 -24.32 1.65
C SER A 230 4.53 -24.31 0.44
N THR A 231 3.37 -24.98 0.54
CA THR A 231 2.35 -24.97 -0.53
C THR A 231 1.71 -23.60 -0.65
N LEU A 232 1.34 -22.95 0.46
CA LEU A 232 0.79 -21.58 0.45
C LEU A 232 1.80 -20.56 -0.07
N VAL A 233 3.07 -20.69 0.35
CA VAL A 233 4.16 -19.84 -0.17
C VAL A 233 4.29 -20.03 -1.67
N SER A 234 4.33 -21.29 -2.17
CA SER A 234 4.43 -21.57 -3.61
C SER A 234 3.25 -20.99 -4.40
N PHE A 235 2.03 -20.96 -3.85
CA PHE A 235 0.90 -20.32 -4.51
C PHE A 235 1.07 -18.80 -4.61
N ILE A 236 1.55 -18.15 -3.55
CA ILE A 236 1.86 -16.71 -3.57
C ILE A 236 2.97 -16.38 -4.58
N GLU A 237 4.03 -17.20 -4.63
CA GLU A 237 5.11 -17.04 -5.61
C GLU A 237 4.58 -17.12 -7.05
N ARG A 238 3.77 -18.12 -7.35
CA ARG A 238 3.15 -18.27 -8.68
C ARG A 238 2.21 -17.12 -9.03
N ALA A 239 1.45 -16.60 -8.06
CA ALA A 239 0.62 -15.43 -8.27
C ALA A 239 1.45 -14.20 -8.66
N ALA A 240 2.59 -13.98 -7.98
CA ALA A 240 3.50 -12.90 -8.29
C ALA A 240 4.15 -13.09 -9.67
N ASP A 241 4.62 -14.30 -9.98
CA ASP A 241 5.27 -14.61 -11.27
C ASP A 241 4.28 -14.39 -12.44
N LEU A 242 3.01 -14.76 -12.27
CA LEU A 242 1.96 -14.52 -13.28
C LEU A 242 1.69 -13.01 -13.50
N LEU A 243 1.71 -12.20 -12.45
CA LEU A 243 1.40 -10.78 -12.53
C LEU A 243 2.62 -9.90 -12.83
N SER A 244 3.83 -10.46 -12.76
CA SER A 244 5.08 -9.74 -13.01
C SER A 244 5.14 -9.02 -14.37
N PRO A 245 4.65 -9.57 -15.51
CA PRO A 245 4.63 -8.85 -16.77
C PRO A 245 3.74 -7.60 -16.75
N ILE A 246 2.61 -7.63 -16.00
CA ILE A 246 1.72 -6.50 -15.84
C ILE A 246 2.37 -5.44 -14.94
N ASP A 247 3.03 -5.85 -13.86
CA ASP A 247 3.81 -4.94 -13.00
C ASP A 247 4.94 -4.26 -13.80
N GLY A 248 5.66 -5.00 -14.64
CA GLY A 248 6.65 -4.45 -15.57
C GLY A 248 6.05 -3.50 -16.62
N LEU A 249 4.82 -3.71 -17.07
CA LEU A 249 4.10 -2.75 -17.91
C LEU A 249 3.77 -1.47 -17.14
N HIS A 250 3.26 -1.57 -15.91
CA HIS A 250 3.00 -0.41 -15.05
C HIS A 250 4.27 0.40 -14.79
N TRP A 251 5.42 -0.27 -14.59
CA TRP A 251 6.69 0.44 -14.46
C TRP A 251 7.04 1.25 -15.72
N ARG A 252 6.88 0.68 -16.92
CA ARG A 252 7.09 1.42 -18.17
C ARG A 252 6.12 2.59 -18.33
N GLN A 253 4.86 2.42 -17.92
CA GLN A 253 3.85 3.50 -17.93
C GLN A 253 4.23 4.64 -16.97
N LEU A 254 4.73 4.31 -15.78
CA LEU A 254 5.24 5.30 -14.82
C LEU A 254 6.42 6.08 -15.38
N LEU A 255 7.39 5.41 -15.99
CA LEU A 255 8.55 6.06 -16.61
C LEU A 255 8.18 6.97 -17.78
N ALA A 256 7.07 6.71 -18.46
CA ALA A 256 6.53 7.52 -19.55
C ALA A 256 5.55 8.62 -19.08
N SER A 257 5.17 8.62 -17.80
CA SER A 257 4.19 9.57 -17.27
C SER A 257 4.78 10.98 -17.06
N PRO A 258 3.99 12.05 -17.14
CA PRO A 258 4.46 13.41 -16.87
C PRO A 258 4.78 13.65 -15.40
N TRP A 259 4.19 12.85 -14.50
CA TRP A 259 4.37 12.95 -13.06
C TRP A 259 4.32 11.58 -12.40
N MET A 260 5.17 11.40 -11.41
CA MET A 260 5.06 10.30 -10.45
C MET A 260 5.43 10.78 -9.05
N ALA A 261 4.95 10.05 -8.05
CA ALA A 261 5.35 10.21 -6.66
C ALA A 261 6.11 8.97 -6.19
N THR A 262 7.03 9.18 -5.27
CA THR A 262 7.78 8.11 -4.61
C THR A 262 7.85 8.33 -3.11
N ASP A 263 7.98 7.25 -2.39
CA ASP A 263 8.25 7.21 -0.96
C ASP A 263 8.90 5.87 -0.62
N GLY A 264 9.45 5.70 0.58
CA GLY A 264 10.15 4.48 0.92
C GLY A 264 10.12 4.14 2.41
N THR A 265 10.24 2.85 2.71
CA THR A 265 10.26 2.33 4.08
C THR A 265 11.19 1.14 4.22
N GLY A 266 11.77 0.92 5.41
CA GLY A 266 12.63 -0.23 5.67
C GLY A 266 11.87 -1.57 5.56
N LEU A 267 12.51 -2.59 5.01
CA LEU A 267 12.04 -3.97 4.97
C LEU A 267 13.17 -4.91 5.38
N LYS A 268 12.94 -5.72 6.40
CA LYS A 268 13.89 -6.77 6.78
C LYS A 268 13.78 -7.96 5.84
N VAL A 269 14.92 -8.48 5.38
CA VAL A 269 15.00 -9.63 4.46
C VAL A 269 16.00 -10.64 4.97
N LEU A 270 15.67 -11.91 4.94
CA LEU A 270 16.61 -12.98 5.23
C LEU A 270 17.50 -13.21 4.00
N ILE A 271 18.80 -13.11 4.21
CA ILE A 271 19.80 -13.41 3.18
C ILE A 271 20.63 -14.60 3.68
N PRO A 272 20.74 -15.69 2.89
CA PRO A 272 21.53 -16.83 3.26
C PRO A 272 22.98 -16.44 3.60
N GLY A 273 23.51 -16.96 4.71
CA GLY A 273 24.88 -16.67 5.15
C GLY A 273 25.04 -15.45 6.05
N LEU A 274 24.01 -14.60 6.20
CA LEU A 274 24.04 -13.51 7.17
C LEU A 274 23.53 -13.97 8.55
N PRO A 275 24.15 -13.52 9.67
CA PRO A 275 23.73 -13.90 11.02
C PRO A 275 22.41 -13.28 11.46
N ALA A 276 21.97 -12.20 10.80
CA ALA A 276 20.74 -11.49 11.10
C ALA A 276 20.01 -11.07 9.80
N ALA A 277 18.74 -10.73 9.92
CA ALA A 277 17.98 -10.21 8.80
C ALA A 277 18.58 -8.89 8.29
N HIS A 278 18.81 -8.81 6.99
CA HIS A 278 19.31 -7.62 6.32
C HIS A 278 18.28 -6.51 6.33
N ASN A 279 18.70 -5.27 6.58
CA ASN A 279 17.84 -4.09 6.52
C ASN A 279 17.83 -3.54 5.09
N GLY A 280 16.97 -4.10 4.26
CA GLY A 280 16.68 -3.58 2.93
C GLY A 280 15.62 -2.47 2.96
N TYR A 281 15.20 -2.06 1.78
CA TYR A 281 14.32 -0.92 1.58
C TYR A 281 13.21 -1.28 0.60
N LEU A 282 12.00 -0.82 0.88
CA LEU A 282 10.85 -0.96 0.01
C LEU A 282 10.46 0.43 -0.48
N GLU A 283 10.46 0.62 -1.79
CA GLU A 283 10.05 1.86 -2.44
C GLU A 283 8.73 1.67 -3.17
N ILE A 284 7.90 2.70 -3.19
CA ILE A 284 6.73 2.80 -4.04
C ILE A 284 6.95 3.92 -5.04
N TYR A 285 6.60 3.66 -6.29
CA TYR A 285 6.46 4.64 -7.36
C TYR A 285 5.03 4.59 -7.86
N ARG A 286 4.37 5.73 -7.94
CA ARG A 286 2.97 5.77 -8.40
C ARG A 286 2.62 7.06 -9.10
N ASN A 287 1.59 6.99 -9.94
CA ASN A 287 0.82 8.13 -10.40
C ASN A 287 -0.66 7.98 -10.01
N ARG A 288 -1.59 8.59 -10.74
CA ARG A 288 -3.04 8.46 -10.48
C ARG A 288 -3.62 7.13 -10.95
N GLU A 289 -2.96 6.44 -11.85
CA GLU A 289 -3.46 5.26 -12.57
C GLU A 289 -2.87 3.96 -12.07
N CYS A 290 -1.59 3.94 -11.73
CA CYS A 290 -0.89 2.75 -11.29
C CYS A 290 0.15 3.01 -10.20
N ALA A 291 0.54 1.94 -9.52
CA ALA A 291 1.57 1.92 -8.49
C ALA A 291 2.45 0.68 -8.67
N VAL A 292 3.75 0.84 -8.48
CA VAL A 292 4.74 -0.24 -8.48
C VAL A 292 5.57 -0.15 -7.22
N PHE A 293 5.73 -1.27 -6.53
CA PHE A 293 6.69 -1.38 -5.44
C PHE A 293 7.99 -2.01 -5.93
N GLN A 294 9.10 -1.57 -5.36
CA GLN A 294 10.42 -2.12 -5.66
C GLN A 294 11.19 -2.36 -4.36
N TYR A 295 11.89 -3.48 -4.31
CA TYR A 295 12.81 -3.79 -3.23
C TYR A 295 14.22 -3.34 -3.59
N GLU A 296 14.87 -2.66 -2.65
CA GLU A 296 16.27 -2.27 -2.74
C GLU A 296 17.06 -2.86 -1.57
N PRO A 297 18.25 -3.40 -1.81
CA PRO A 297 19.07 -3.91 -0.73
C PRO A 297 19.58 -2.80 0.19
N ASP A 298 19.72 -1.58 -0.32
CA ASP A 298 20.23 -0.41 0.39
C ASP A 298 19.59 0.89 -0.11
N LYS A 299 20.06 2.03 0.39
CA LYS A 299 19.63 3.37 -0.01
C LYS A 299 20.63 4.06 -0.96
N ALA A 300 21.39 3.32 -1.74
CA ALA A 300 22.36 3.89 -2.64
C ALA A 300 21.72 4.79 -3.70
N SER A 301 22.29 5.98 -3.89
CA SER A 301 21.82 6.95 -4.90
C SER A 301 21.93 6.40 -6.32
N ASP A 302 22.96 5.59 -6.60
CA ASP A 302 23.20 5.03 -7.93
C ASP A 302 22.08 4.12 -8.41
N ASN A 303 21.46 3.35 -7.50
CA ASN A 303 20.30 2.52 -7.80
C ASN A 303 19.12 3.35 -8.26
N VAL A 304 18.86 4.47 -7.57
CA VAL A 304 17.77 5.39 -7.92
C VAL A 304 18.03 6.09 -9.24
N VAL A 305 19.28 6.54 -9.49
CA VAL A 305 19.69 7.18 -10.75
C VAL A 305 19.54 6.22 -11.94
N ALA A 306 20.00 4.99 -11.80
CA ALA A 306 19.87 3.97 -12.84
C ALA A 306 18.39 3.68 -13.16
N LYS A 307 17.58 3.51 -12.14
CA LYS A 307 16.16 3.18 -12.20
C LYS A 307 15.34 4.28 -12.87
N LEU A 308 15.58 5.55 -12.51
CA LEU A 308 14.88 6.71 -13.01
C LEU A 308 15.55 7.34 -14.26
N GLY A 309 16.62 6.74 -14.77
CA GLY A 309 17.34 7.21 -15.96
C GLY A 309 16.45 7.52 -17.18
N PRO A 310 15.43 6.69 -17.50
CA PRO A 310 14.47 6.94 -18.58
C PRO A 310 13.42 8.00 -18.27
N PHE A 311 13.14 8.29 -17.01
CA PHE A 311 12.06 9.21 -16.59
C PHE A 311 12.37 10.67 -16.97
N ARG A 312 11.35 11.40 -17.42
CA ARG A 312 11.43 12.79 -17.90
C ARG A 312 10.22 13.62 -17.46
N GLY A 313 9.87 13.56 -16.22
CA GLY A 313 8.71 14.26 -15.70
C GLY A 313 8.98 14.91 -14.35
N THR A 314 7.91 15.25 -13.65
CA THR A 314 7.99 15.76 -12.28
C THR A 314 7.93 14.59 -11.30
N LEU A 315 8.93 14.50 -10.40
CA LEU A 315 8.98 13.51 -9.32
C LEU A 315 8.66 14.16 -7.98
N THR A 316 7.56 13.74 -7.35
CA THR A 316 7.27 14.11 -5.96
C THR A 316 7.98 13.13 -5.03
N ALA A 317 8.95 13.60 -4.27
CA ALA A 317 9.69 12.83 -3.29
C ALA A 317 9.71 13.58 -1.94
N ASP A 318 9.94 12.85 -0.84
CA ASP A 318 10.42 13.48 0.38
C ASP A 318 11.85 13.99 0.11
N ALA A 319 12.24 15.06 0.82
CA ALA A 319 13.56 15.70 0.65
C ALA A 319 14.72 14.78 1.09
N GLU A 320 14.76 13.56 0.59
CA GLU A 320 15.85 12.60 0.80
C GLU A 320 17.00 12.88 -0.17
N HIS A 321 18.19 13.04 0.39
CA HIS A 321 19.42 13.38 -0.36
C HIS A 321 19.78 12.36 -1.47
N ARG A 322 19.30 11.12 -1.41
CA ARG A 322 19.56 10.09 -2.44
C ARG A 322 18.94 10.44 -3.80
N PHE A 323 17.92 11.31 -3.86
CA PHE A 323 17.34 11.79 -5.09
C PHE A 323 18.07 13.01 -5.69
N ASN A 324 18.99 13.64 -4.94
CA ASN A 324 19.69 14.85 -5.41
C ASN A 324 20.40 14.64 -6.75
N ALA A 325 21.02 13.46 -6.95
CA ALA A 325 21.69 13.11 -8.20
C ALA A 325 20.70 12.99 -9.38
N VAL A 326 19.47 12.57 -9.15
CA VAL A 326 18.41 12.50 -10.16
C VAL A 326 18.00 13.92 -10.59
N PHE A 327 17.85 14.83 -9.61
CA PHE A 327 17.44 16.22 -9.88
C PHE A 327 18.58 17.07 -10.46
N ALA A 328 19.83 16.79 -10.10
CA ALA A 328 21.00 17.51 -10.62
C ALA A 328 21.12 17.45 -12.16
N GLY A 329 20.65 16.38 -12.79
CA GLY A 329 20.60 16.20 -14.24
C GLY A 329 19.59 17.10 -14.95
N ARG A 330 18.74 17.86 -14.25
CA ARG A 330 17.67 18.76 -14.76
C ARG A 330 16.68 18.11 -15.73
N ARG A 331 16.70 16.78 -15.87
CA ARG A 331 15.77 16.02 -16.71
C ARG A 331 14.51 15.65 -15.94
N VAL A 332 14.65 15.53 -14.62
CA VAL A 332 13.57 15.27 -13.68
C VAL A 332 13.36 16.52 -12.83
N ILE A 333 12.14 16.98 -12.76
CA ILE A 333 11.75 18.17 -12.01
C ILE A 333 11.37 17.71 -10.58
N GLU A 334 11.95 18.33 -9.57
CA GLU A 334 11.60 18.06 -8.18
C GLU A 334 10.27 18.69 -7.80
N ALA A 335 9.41 17.91 -7.13
CA ALA A 335 8.27 18.41 -6.40
C ALA A 335 8.31 17.87 -4.96
N GLY A 336 7.90 18.71 -4.00
CA GLY A 336 7.93 18.37 -2.58
C GLY A 336 6.55 18.01 -2.03
N CYS A 337 6.54 17.47 -0.81
CA CYS A 337 5.32 17.10 -0.08
C CYS A 337 5.00 18.13 1.03
N ASN A 338 3.90 18.88 0.86
CA ASN A 338 3.49 19.87 1.87
C ASN A 338 2.95 19.23 3.16
N ALA A 339 2.60 17.95 3.18
CA ALA A 339 2.22 17.25 4.41
C ALA A 339 3.38 17.19 5.41
N HIS A 340 4.63 16.99 4.94
CA HIS A 340 5.83 17.03 5.76
C HIS A 340 6.08 18.42 6.35
N GLY A 341 5.95 19.46 5.54
CA GLY A 341 6.04 20.84 6.03
C GLY A 341 4.98 21.16 7.07
N ARG A 342 3.73 20.74 6.84
CA ARG A 342 2.62 20.91 7.78
C ARG A 342 2.87 20.19 9.11
N ARG A 343 3.47 19.01 9.09
CA ARG A 343 3.85 18.27 10.30
C ARG A 343 4.86 19.06 11.13
N LYS A 344 5.87 19.67 10.49
CA LYS A 344 6.87 20.50 11.21
C LYS A 344 6.26 21.70 11.93
N PHE A 345 5.25 22.37 11.36
CA PHE A 345 4.50 23.42 12.06
C PHE A 345 3.75 22.87 13.28
N ARG A 346 3.08 21.73 13.13
CA ARG A 346 2.38 21.08 14.24
C ARG A 346 3.34 20.65 15.36
N ASP A 347 4.52 20.13 15.02
CA ASP A 347 5.53 19.75 16.00
C ASP A 347 6.06 20.98 16.78
N ALA A 348 6.00 22.18 16.19
CA ALA A 348 6.37 23.44 16.81
C ALA A 348 5.28 24.06 17.73
N GLU A 349 4.03 23.58 17.65
CA GLU A 349 2.92 24.11 18.45
C GLU A 349 3.16 24.00 19.96
N ALA A 350 3.88 22.97 20.41
CA ALA A 350 4.19 22.77 21.83
C ALA A 350 5.10 23.87 22.42
N THR A 351 5.95 24.48 21.57
CA THR A 351 6.92 25.50 22.03
C THR A 351 6.54 26.92 21.64
N GLN A 352 5.91 27.07 20.46
CA GLN A 352 5.55 28.39 19.91
C GLN A 352 4.15 28.36 19.29
N PRO A 353 3.08 28.20 20.10
CA PRO A 353 1.73 27.89 19.61
C PRO A 353 1.20 28.96 18.66
N ARG A 354 1.42 30.26 18.94
CA ARG A 354 0.90 31.35 18.11
C ARG A 354 1.53 31.37 16.71
N LEU A 355 2.85 31.41 16.62
CA LEU A 355 3.54 31.49 15.34
C LEU A 355 3.39 30.17 14.53
N ALA A 356 3.37 29.02 15.21
CA ALA A 356 3.10 27.74 14.57
C ALA A 356 1.69 27.67 13.97
N ALA A 357 0.68 28.17 14.68
CA ALA A 357 -0.70 28.27 14.19
C ALA A 357 -0.81 29.27 13.01
N GLU A 358 -0.14 30.42 13.06
CA GLU A 358 -0.10 31.39 11.96
C GLU A 358 0.49 30.77 10.70
N GLY A 359 1.66 30.10 10.79
CA GLY A 359 2.28 29.41 9.66
C GLY A 359 1.44 28.25 9.14
N GLY A 360 0.84 27.48 10.05
CA GLY A 360 -0.09 26.38 9.73
C GLY A 360 -1.37 26.85 9.03
N ALA A 361 -1.85 28.07 9.32
CA ALA A 361 -3.04 28.67 8.71
C ALA A 361 -2.84 28.90 7.19
N PHE A 362 -1.66 29.36 6.74
CA PHE A 362 -1.37 29.51 5.32
C PHE A 362 -1.46 28.18 4.58
N LEU A 363 -0.90 27.12 5.17
CA LEU A 363 -0.96 25.78 4.60
C LEU A 363 -2.41 25.27 4.55
N SER A 364 -3.14 25.44 5.65
CA SER A 364 -4.56 25.05 5.72
C SER A 364 -5.39 25.77 4.65
N ALA A 365 -5.16 27.05 4.41
CA ALA A 365 -5.81 27.81 3.34
C ALA A 365 -5.53 27.23 1.95
N MET A 366 -4.27 26.81 1.66
CA MET A 366 -3.93 26.15 0.39
C MET A 366 -4.69 24.82 0.22
N TYR A 367 -4.80 24.01 1.29
CA TYR A 367 -5.56 22.77 1.25
C TYR A 367 -7.07 22.98 1.05
N VAL A 368 -7.64 24.03 1.63
CA VAL A 368 -9.05 24.41 1.42
C VAL A 368 -9.32 24.73 -0.05
N GLU A 369 -8.43 25.47 -0.69
CA GLU A 369 -8.54 25.79 -2.13
C GLU A 369 -8.39 24.54 -3.02
N GLU A 370 -7.47 23.61 -2.69
CA GLU A 370 -7.34 22.33 -3.39
C GLU A 370 -8.60 21.45 -3.23
N GLU A 371 -9.21 21.44 -2.05
CA GLU A 371 -10.46 20.72 -1.82
C GLU A 371 -11.63 21.34 -2.58
N ALA A 372 -11.72 22.67 -2.62
CA ALA A 372 -12.70 23.40 -3.42
C ALA A 372 -12.55 23.11 -4.91
N ALA A 373 -11.30 23.04 -5.42
CA ALA A 373 -11.03 22.67 -6.80
C ALA A 373 -11.45 21.22 -7.10
N ARG A 374 -11.20 20.30 -6.17
CA ARG A 374 -11.60 18.88 -6.27
C ARG A 374 -13.11 18.74 -6.27
N ALA A 375 -13.82 19.42 -5.37
CA ALA A 375 -15.28 19.40 -5.29
C ALA A 375 -15.94 19.91 -6.58
N GLN A 376 -15.28 20.84 -7.28
CA GLN A 376 -15.71 21.35 -8.59
C GLN A 376 -15.25 20.48 -9.76
N GLY A 377 -14.53 19.39 -9.54
CA GLY A 377 -13.99 18.52 -10.59
C GLY A 377 -12.99 19.22 -11.52
N LEU A 378 -12.24 20.23 -11.03
CA LEU A 378 -11.29 20.97 -11.85
C LEU A 378 -10.07 20.09 -12.16
N VAL A 379 -9.70 20.01 -13.45
CA VAL A 379 -8.53 19.27 -13.95
C VAL A 379 -7.77 20.06 -15.02
N GLY A 380 -6.52 19.71 -15.26
CA GLY A 380 -5.70 20.27 -16.31
C GLY A 380 -5.62 21.81 -16.24
N LYS A 381 -5.86 22.50 -17.37
CA LYS A 381 -5.77 23.95 -17.47
C LYS A 381 -6.72 24.69 -16.50
N LYS A 382 -7.93 24.15 -16.25
CA LYS A 382 -8.89 24.76 -15.32
C LYS A 382 -8.35 24.74 -13.89
N LEU A 383 -7.74 23.65 -13.46
CA LEU A 383 -7.08 23.53 -12.16
C LEU A 383 -5.91 24.53 -12.04
N LEU A 384 -5.07 24.68 -13.07
CA LEU A 384 -3.98 25.66 -13.06
C LEU A 384 -4.48 27.09 -12.90
N VAL A 385 -5.54 27.46 -13.61
CA VAL A 385 -6.15 28.79 -13.48
C VAL A 385 -6.62 29.04 -12.05
N HIS A 386 -7.32 28.06 -11.44
CA HIS A 386 -7.77 28.14 -10.06
C HIS A 386 -6.58 28.29 -9.09
N ARG A 387 -5.58 27.44 -9.18
CA ARG A 387 -4.38 27.48 -8.33
C ARG A 387 -3.64 28.82 -8.43
N ARG A 388 -3.46 29.35 -9.63
CA ARG A 388 -2.81 30.65 -9.86
C ARG A 388 -3.61 31.81 -9.28
N ARG A 389 -4.94 31.75 -9.38
CA ARG A 389 -5.82 32.80 -8.88
C ARG A 389 -5.95 32.75 -7.35
N SER A 390 -6.16 31.58 -6.77
CA SER A 390 -6.53 31.42 -5.36
C SER A 390 -5.34 31.07 -4.47
N ILE A 391 -4.43 30.19 -4.90
CA ILE A 391 -3.34 29.67 -4.06
C ILE A 391 -2.07 30.51 -4.17
N ARG A 392 -1.73 30.99 -5.36
CA ARG A 392 -0.50 31.79 -5.55
C ARG A 392 -0.42 33.02 -4.64
N PRO A 393 -1.50 33.80 -4.42
CA PRO A 393 -1.48 34.90 -3.45
C PRO A 393 -1.20 34.44 -2.01
N ILE A 394 -1.74 33.28 -1.59
CA ILE A 394 -1.50 32.68 -0.26
C ILE A 394 -0.01 32.33 -0.13
N ILE A 395 0.59 31.72 -1.15
CA ILE A 395 2.03 31.40 -1.17
C ILE A 395 2.87 32.68 -1.06
N ALA A 396 2.50 33.74 -1.77
CA ALA A 396 3.21 35.01 -1.70
C ALA A 396 3.15 35.63 -0.30
N ALA A 397 1.99 35.58 0.35
CA ALA A 397 1.83 36.02 1.74
C ALA A 397 2.63 35.14 2.72
N PHE A 398 2.60 33.82 2.52
CA PHE A 398 3.36 32.88 3.34
C PHE A 398 4.86 33.09 3.23
N LYS A 399 5.40 33.32 2.03
CA LYS A 399 6.82 33.64 1.83
C LYS A 399 7.23 34.92 2.56
N ARG A 400 6.39 35.98 2.54
CA ARG A 400 6.65 37.21 3.31
C ARG A 400 6.64 36.94 4.80
N TRP A 401 5.68 36.17 5.31
CA TRP A 401 5.59 35.77 6.71
C TRP A 401 6.84 34.98 7.13
N LEU A 402 7.28 33.98 6.35
CA LEU A 402 8.50 33.22 6.62
C LEU A 402 9.72 34.13 6.76
N ALA A 403 9.88 35.08 5.84
CA ALA A 403 11.00 36.03 5.87
C ALA A 403 10.97 36.98 7.08
N ALA A 404 9.77 37.35 7.54
CA ALA A 404 9.61 38.20 8.72
C ALA A 404 9.85 37.45 10.04
N VAL A 405 9.45 36.18 10.12
CA VAL A 405 9.55 35.36 11.34
C VAL A 405 10.95 34.77 11.53
N GLU A 406 11.63 34.35 10.45
CA GLU A 406 12.93 33.66 10.51
C GLU A 406 13.97 34.38 11.40
N PRO A 407 14.18 35.72 11.29
CA PRO A 407 15.17 36.41 12.12
C PRO A 407 14.80 36.52 13.61
N THR A 408 13.55 36.23 13.98
CA THR A 408 13.08 36.26 15.37
C THR A 408 13.25 34.92 16.10
N LEU A 409 13.68 33.86 15.40
CA LEU A 409 13.76 32.50 15.91
C LEU A 409 15.20 32.09 16.23
N LEU A 410 15.37 31.32 17.31
CA LEU A 410 16.64 30.66 17.58
C LEU A 410 16.86 29.46 16.68
N PRO A 411 18.12 29.16 16.30
CA PRO A 411 18.44 28.04 15.39
C PRO A 411 17.97 26.67 15.87
N THR A 412 17.82 26.48 17.18
CA THR A 412 17.44 25.21 17.82
C THR A 412 15.95 25.04 18.02
N GLU A 413 15.15 26.05 17.72
CA GLU A 413 13.70 26.01 17.92
C GLU A 413 13.02 25.10 16.86
N PRO A 414 12.01 24.30 17.24
CA PRO A 414 11.26 23.49 16.30
C PRO A 414 10.63 24.30 15.16
N LEU A 415 10.15 25.54 15.44
CA LEU A 415 9.59 26.42 14.43
C LEU A 415 10.62 26.87 13.39
N MET A 416 11.88 27.07 13.79
CA MET A 416 12.98 27.36 12.86
C MET A 416 13.16 26.20 11.86
N ALA A 417 13.02 24.96 12.30
CA ALA A 417 13.08 23.80 11.39
C ALA A 417 11.95 23.80 10.35
N ALA A 418 10.74 24.24 10.73
CA ALA A 418 9.61 24.40 9.80
C ALA A 418 9.87 25.55 8.81
N VAL A 419 10.33 26.71 9.28
CA VAL A 419 10.65 27.87 8.45
C VAL A 419 11.76 27.54 7.44
N ARG A 420 12.86 26.95 7.91
CA ARG A 420 13.99 26.51 7.04
C ARG A 420 13.56 25.50 6.00
N TYR A 421 12.68 24.58 6.34
CA TYR A 421 12.17 23.60 5.38
C TYR A 421 11.51 24.28 4.18
N TYR A 422 10.63 25.27 4.43
CA TYR A 422 10.00 26.02 3.34
C TYR A 422 10.94 27.00 2.62
N ARG A 423 11.95 27.51 3.32
CA ARG A 423 12.98 28.36 2.70
C ARG A 423 13.89 27.58 1.76
N LEU A 424 14.29 26.39 2.15
CA LEU A 424 15.19 25.53 1.36
C LEU A 424 14.47 24.81 0.22
N HIS A 425 13.27 24.29 0.49
CA HIS A 425 12.54 23.45 -0.45
C HIS A 425 11.31 24.13 -1.07
N GLY A 426 11.14 25.43 -0.86
CA GLY A 426 9.92 26.16 -1.27
C GLY A 426 9.65 26.10 -2.77
N GLU A 427 10.66 26.04 -3.62
CA GLU A 427 10.48 25.87 -5.05
C GLU A 427 9.82 24.52 -5.38
N ALA A 428 10.33 23.44 -4.84
CA ALA A 428 9.78 22.09 -5.01
C ALA A 428 8.40 21.97 -4.35
N LEU A 429 8.21 22.52 -3.14
CA LEU A 429 6.95 22.44 -2.38
C LEU A 429 5.79 23.18 -3.05
N PHE A 430 6.07 24.25 -3.80
CA PHE A 430 5.05 25.02 -4.51
C PHE A 430 4.95 24.67 -6.00
N ARG A 431 5.66 23.66 -6.48
CA ARG A 431 5.61 23.21 -7.89
C ARG A 431 4.19 22.87 -8.33
N PHE A 432 3.36 22.33 -7.47
CA PHE A 432 1.98 21.96 -7.76
C PHE A 432 1.13 23.13 -8.33
N VAL A 433 1.47 24.38 -8.03
CA VAL A 433 0.75 25.55 -8.57
C VAL A 433 1.02 25.76 -10.05
N GLU A 434 2.14 25.27 -10.57
CA GLU A 434 2.56 25.44 -11.96
C GLU A 434 2.30 24.18 -12.82
N ASP A 435 2.02 23.03 -12.18
CA ASP A 435 1.79 21.76 -12.86
C ASP A 435 0.49 21.11 -12.37
N PRO A 436 -0.51 20.88 -13.26
CA PRO A 436 -1.81 20.31 -12.86
C PRO A 436 -1.72 18.84 -12.46
N ASP A 437 -0.69 18.13 -12.90
CA ASP A 437 -0.51 16.72 -12.59
C ASP A 437 0.10 16.51 -11.19
N VAL A 438 0.83 17.51 -10.70
CA VAL A 438 1.47 17.49 -9.38
C VAL A 438 0.45 17.80 -8.27
N PRO A 439 0.22 16.90 -7.30
CA PRO A 439 -0.62 17.16 -6.14
C PRO A 439 0.10 18.06 -5.11
N ILE A 440 -0.67 18.68 -4.23
CA ILE A 440 -0.12 19.51 -3.13
C ILE A 440 0.73 18.68 -2.16
N ASP A 441 0.44 17.39 -1.99
CA ASP A 441 1.17 16.49 -1.11
C ASP A 441 1.26 15.04 -1.64
N ASN A 442 2.03 14.21 -0.95
CA ASN A 442 2.25 12.80 -1.23
C ASN A 442 1.41 11.86 -0.35
N SER A 443 0.38 12.38 0.34
CA SER A 443 -0.43 11.59 1.28
C SER A 443 -1.03 10.30 0.69
N PRO A 444 -1.45 10.24 -0.60
CA PRO A 444 -1.91 8.98 -1.18
C PRO A 444 -0.82 7.89 -1.24
N THR A 445 0.44 8.27 -1.45
CA THR A 445 1.59 7.36 -1.45
C THR A 445 1.92 6.89 -0.03
N GLU A 446 1.94 7.82 0.93
CA GLU A 446 2.17 7.52 2.34
C GLU A 446 1.12 6.55 2.91
N ARG A 447 -0.15 6.67 2.49
CA ARG A 447 -1.23 5.75 2.91
C ARG A 447 -0.98 4.31 2.49
N GLU A 448 -0.33 4.06 1.36
CA GLU A 448 0.00 2.68 0.97
C GLU A 448 1.02 2.06 1.94
N PHE A 449 1.92 2.84 2.53
CA PHE A 449 2.83 2.34 3.55
C PHE A 449 2.17 2.01 4.89
N GLN A 450 0.99 2.52 5.21
CA GLN A 450 0.23 2.06 6.38
C GLN A 450 -0.12 0.58 6.26
N ASN A 451 -0.45 0.11 5.04
CA ASN A 451 -0.70 -1.29 4.77
C ASN A 451 0.59 -2.11 4.86
N VAL A 452 1.70 -1.60 4.32
CA VAL A 452 3.02 -2.22 4.43
C VAL A 452 3.49 -2.28 5.89
N ALA A 453 3.26 -1.24 6.68
CA ALA A 453 3.59 -1.23 8.11
C ALA A 453 2.85 -2.33 8.88
N LYS A 454 1.54 -2.48 8.64
CA LYS A 454 0.74 -3.57 9.21
C LYS A 454 1.22 -4.94 8.71
N LEU A 455 1.53 -5.06 7.42
CA LEU A 455 2.06 -6.29 6.85
C LEU A 455 3.41 -6.68 7.50
N ARG A 456 4.31 -5.72 7.77
CA ARG A 456 5.58 -5.96 8.47
C ARG A 456 5.37 -6.45 9.90
N LEU A 457 4.38 -5.93 10.63
CA LEU A 457 4.04 -6.44 11.96
C LEU A 457 3.61 -7.92 11.91
N ASN A 458 3.02 -8.34 10.81
CA ASN A 458 2.54 -9.71 10.59
C ASN A 458 3.60 -10.65 9.99
N MET A 459 4.56 -10.14 9.18
CA MET A 459 5.59 -10.95 8.53
C MET A 459 6.95 -10.90 9.23
N LEU A 460 7.26 -9.84 9.98
CA LEU A 460 8.55 -9.51 10.59
C LEU A 460 9.69 -9.30 9.56
N PHE A 461 9.81 -10.16 8.55
CA PHE A 461 10.81 -10.12 7.47
C PHE A 461 10.31 -10.85 6.23
N ALA A 462 10.89 -10.55 5.07
CA ALA A 462 10.76 -11.38 3.87
C ALA A 462 11.74 -12.56 3.97
N GLY A 463 11.31 -13.75 3.58
CA GLY A 463 12.09 -14.99 3.72
C GLY A 463 13.28 -15.11 2.76
N SER A 464 13.33 -14.28 1.72
CA SER A 464 14.44 -14.17 0.75
C SER A 464 14.32 -12.87 -0.04
N THR A 465 15.37 -12.53 -0.79
CA THR A 465 15.38 -11.40 -1.73
C THR A 465 14.30 -11.59 -2.80
N GLU A 466 14.18 -12.78 -3.40
CA GLU A 466 13.15 -13.11 -4.38
C GLU A 466 11.75 -12.99 -3.79
N GLY A 467 11.58 -13.41 -2.53
CA GLY A 467 10.33 -13.24 -1.78
C GLY A 467 9.96 -11.78 -1.59
N ALA A 468 10.96 -10.90 -1.36
CA ALA A 468 10.75 -9.46 -1.28
C ALA A 468 10.31 -8.88 -2.63
N HIS A 469 10.97 -9.24 -3.74
CA HIS A 469 10.57 -8.81 -5.09
C HIS A 469 9.16 -9.28 -5.46
N ARG A 470 8.81 -10.54 -5.18
CA ARG A 470 7.46 -11.07 -5.43
C ARG A 470 6.40 -10.37 -4.59
N ALA A 471 6.72 -10.00 -3.34
CA ALA A 471 5.81 -9.21 -2.52
C ALA A 471 5.59 -7.81 -3.12
N CYS A 472 6.63 -7.20 -3.71
CA CYS A 472 6.52 -5.92 -4.42
C CYS A 472 5.52 -5.99 -5.56
N VAL A 473 5.60 -7.02 -6.42
CA VAL A 473 4.65 -7.21 -7.53
C VAL A 473 3.20 -7.25 -7.01
N LEU A 474 2.93 -8.07 -5.99
CA LEU A 474 1.58 -8.21 -5.46
C LEU A 474 1.08 -6.94 -4.77
N LEU A 475 1.95 -6.25 -4.03
CA LEU A 475 1.64 -4.94 -3.43
C LEU A 475 1.34 -3.89 -4.50
N GLY A 476 2.11 -3.84 -5.59
CA GLY A 476 1.94 -2.92 -6.71
C GLY A 476 0.59 -3.10 -7.40
N ILE A 477 0.24 -4.34 -7.73
CA ILE A 477 -1.04 -4.67 -8.35
C ILE A 477 -2.22 -4.32 -7.42
N VAL A 478 -2.12 -4.65 -6.12
CA VAL A 478 -3.16 -4.31 -5.13
C VAL A 478 -3.30 -2.80 -4.96
N ALA A 479 -2.18 -2.06 -4.89
CA ALA A 479 -2.18 -0.61 -4.79
C ALA A 479 -2.75 0.05 -6.06
N THR A 480 -2.43 -0.48 -7.24
CA THR A 480 -3.02 -0.05 -8.52
C THR A 480 -4.53 -0.22 -8.51
N CYS A 481 -5.03 -1.40 -8.14
CA CYS A 481 -6.48 -1.62 -8.04
C CYS A 481 -7.16 -0.64 -7.08
N ARG A 482 -6.55 -0.35 -5.91
CA ARG A 482 -7.08 0.66 -4.97
C ARG A 482 -7.08 2.06 -5.56
N ALA A 483 -6.00 2.45 -6.24
CA ALA A 483 -5.87 3.78 -6.81
C ALA A 483 -6.97 4.11 -7.81
N ILE A 484 -7.41 3.11 -8.57
CA ILE A 484 -8.46 3.25 -9.58
C ILE A 484 -9.82 2.67 -9.14
N GLU A 485 -9.94 2.24 -7.87
CA GLU A 485 -11.17 1.64 -7.31
C GLU A 485 -11.66 0.41 -8.10
N ALA A 486 -10.74 -0.43 -8.57
CA ALA A 486 -11.07 -1.69 -9.20
C ALA A 486 -11.30 -2.79 -8.13
N PRO A 487 -12.30 -3.68 -8.28
CA PRO A 487 -12.57 -4.75 -7.33
C PRO A 487 -11.44 -5.79 -7.38
N ILE A 488 -10.56 -5.76 -6.36
CA ILE A 488 -9.25 -6.44 -6.35
C ILE A 488 -9.39 -7.94 -6.58
N GLN A 489 -10.23 -8.63 -5.81
CA GLN A 489 -10.35 -10.09 -5.90
C GLN A 489 -10.94 -10.53 -7.24
N ALA A 490 -11.92 -9.79 -7.75
CA ALA A 490 -12.52 -10.07 -9.06
C ALA A 490 -11.50 -9.85 -10.19
N TYR A 491 -10.73 -8.75 -10.13
CA TYR A 491 -9.65 -8.52 -11.08
C TYR A 491 -8.61 -9.64 -11.06
N LEU A 492 -8.13 -10.02 -9.87
CA LEU A 492 -7.11 -11.08 -9.73
C LEU A 492 -7.61 -12.41 -10.31
N SER A 493 -8.86 -12.80 -10.00
CA SER A 493 -9.47 -14.00 -10.56
C SER A 493 -9.50 -13.96 -12.08
N TRP A 494 -10.00 -12.87 -12.64
CA TRP A 494 -10.10 -12.63 -14.07
C TRP A 494 -8.71 -12.63 -14.77
N ALA A 495 -7.71 -12.01 -14.14
CA ALA A 495 -6.36 -11.95 -14.68
C ALA A 495 -5.69 -13.34 -14.66
N PHE A 496 -5.81 -14.09 -13.55
CA PHE A 496 -5.23 -15.43 -13.45
C PHE A 496 -5.83 -16.42 -14.46
N ASP A 497 -7.12 -16.34 -14.76
CA ASP A 497 -7.74 -17.17 -15.80
C ASP A 497 -7.13 -16.92 -17.17
N ARG A 498 -6.79 -15.67 -17.48
CA ARG A 498 -6.24 -15.29 -18.79
C ARG A 498 -4.75 -15.56 -18.87
N LEU A 499 -4.00 -15.22 -17.83
CA LEU A 499 -2.55 -15.44 -17.78
C LEU A 499 -2.22 -16.94 -17.71
N GLY A 500 -2.97 -17.71 -16.92
CA GLY A 500 -2.68 -19.12 -16.67
C GLY A 500 -2.84 -20.05 -17.88
N THR A 501 -3.49 -19.60 -18.94
CA THR A 501 -3.70 -20.38 -20.19
C THR A 501 -2.55 -20.23 -21.18
N HIS A 502 -1.62 -19.31 -20.96
CA HIS A 502 -0.54 -18.99 -21.89
C HIS A 502 0.82 -19.46 -21.36
N ARG A 503 1.65 -19.99 -22.27
CA ARG A 503 3.03 -20.40 -21.93
C ARG A 503 4.00 -19.22 -21.92
N ASP A 504 3.80 -18.28 -22.82
CA ASP A 504 4.58 -17.04 -22.89
C ASP A 504 3.69 -15.86 -22.50
N LEU A 505 3.89 -15.37 -21.27
CA LEU A 505 3.12 -14.26 -20.71
C LEU A 505 3.48 -12.92 -21.36
N PHE A 506 4.69 -12.78 -21.95
CA PHE A 506 5.13 -11.56 -22.59
C PHE A 506 4.61 -11.39 -24.02
N ALA A 507 4.14 -12.49 -24.63
CA ALA A 507 3.48 -12.45 -25.94
C ALA A 507 2.01 -12.00 -25.86
N LEU A 508 1.46 -11.82 -24.66
CA LEU A 508 0.08 -11.37 -24.45
C LEU A 508 -0.06 -9.86 -24.63
N PRO A 509 -1.25 -9.37 -25.05
CA PRO A 509 -1.57 -7.94 -25.03
C PRO A 509 -1.78 -7.47 -23.59
N LEU A 510 -0.67 -7.25 -22.88
CA LEU A 510 -0.65 -6.95 -21.44
C LEU A 510 -1.44 -5.69 -21.07
N ASP A 511 -1.53 -4.71 -21.98
CA ASP A 511 -2.35 -3.50 -21.83
C ASP A 511 -3.83 -3.81 -21.63
N GLN A 512 -4.33 -4.90 -22.25
CA GLN A 512 -5.70 -5.38 -22.09
C GLN A 512 -5.92 -6.20 -20.81
N LEU A 513 -4.84 -6.56 -20.11
CA LEU A 513 -4.88 -7.38 -18.89
C LEU A 513 -4.63 -6.56 -17.61
N THR A 514 -4.48 -5.25 -17.72
CA THR A 514 -4.27 -4.36 -16.57
C THR A 514 -5.54 -4.20 -15.72
N PRO A 515 -5.43 -3.79 -14.44
CA PRO A 515 -6.59 -3.41 -13.63
C PRO A 515 -7.48 -2.34 -14.27
N ALA A 516 -6.87 -1.38 -14.97
CA ALA A 516 -7.60 -0.33 -15.69
C ALA A 516 -8.40 -0.90 -16.88
N ALA A 517 -7.85 -1.86 -17.62
CA ALA A 517 -8.57 -2.55 -18.68
C ALA A 517 -9.76 -3.36 -18.12
N PHE A 518 -9.55 -4.09 -17.03
CA PHE A 518 -10.61 -4.83 -16.35
C PHE A 518 -11.75 -3.91 -15.89
N LYS A 519 -11.44 -2.77 -15.28
CA LYS A 519 -12.46 -1.81 -14.82
C LYS A 519 -13.33 -1.27 -15.97
N ARG A 520 -12.79 -1.21 -17.20
CA ARG A 520 -13.58 -0.80 -18.38
C ARG A 520 -14.54 -1.88 -18.93
N LEU A 521 -14.38 -3.12 -18.50
CA LEU A 521 -15.24 -4.24 -18.94
C LEU A 521 -16.52 -4.36 -18.11
N GLY A 522 -16.57 -3.78 -16.93
CA GLY A 522 -17.69 -3.87 -16.01
C GLY A 522 -17.96 -2.62 -15.25
#